data_cada02a29fd0d554dcfe9bfdfcf2a2d7
#
_entry.id   cada02a29fd0d554dcfe9bfdfcf2a2d7
#
_cell.length_a   1.000
_cell.length_b   1.000
_cell.length_c   1.000
_cell.angle_alpha   90.00
_cell.angle_beta   90.00
_cell.angle_gamma   90.00
#
_symmetry.space_group_name_H-M   'P 1'
#
loop_
_entity.id
_entity.type
_entity.pdbx_description
1 polymer ?
#
loop_
_entity_poly.entity_id
_entity_poly.type
_entity_poly.pdbx_seq_one_letter_code
_entity_poly.pdbx_strand_id
1 'polypeptide(L)'
;MSRTAVAILSTENLLHNLKVIKEKAPQSKVIAMVKANAYGHGLRSVSSRLERHVDMLGVASIDEALILRKIGIQIPIILAEGVFEPNELLVASTEGFHVVFHEEAQLQWLANLSCPLPIQAWLKLDSGMGRLGFNIDKAPGFYDQLSKSPQIAQPIHVMSHLACADDPKNPLNQQQIDAFNGFIKGISGKGAYSLCNSAGVFQYPVAHHHFVRPGIALYGASPILGKSAAELNLKPVMTLQTSLISIKEMAKGTPIGYGARYLCPEDMRVGIVAFGYGDGYPRTARDGTPILVNNTRCKLVGRVSMDMIAVDLSPCPHAKVGDPVILWGNDLPIEEVAAFTENVSYDLLSGVQNRVKFHWTRYINTSTNGF
;
A
#
# COMPACT_ATOMS: atom_id res chain seq x y z
N MET A 1 6.99 -28.90 13.21
CA MET A 1 6.28 -28.10 12.19
C MET A 1 6.40 -26.65 12.56
N SER A 2 6.65 -25.79 11.57
CA SER A 2 6.65 -24.33 11.77
C SER A 2 5.23 -23.82 12.08
N ARG A 3 5.12 -22.57 12.55
CA ARG A 3 3.84 -21.86 12.77
C ARG A 3 2.92 -22.00 11.57
N THR A 4 1.62 -22.03 11.81
CA THR A 4 0.57 -22.20 10.79
C THR A 4 0.21 -20.88 10.10
N ALA A 5 0.77 -19.74 10.55
CA ALA A 5 0.52 -18.42 10.00
C ALA A 5 0.99 -18.31 8.53
N VAL A 6 0.08 -17.94 7.64
CA VAL A 6 0.32 -17.82 6.20
C VAL A 6 -0.46 -16.63 5.63
N ALA A 7 0.20 -15.87 4.76
CA ALA A 7 -0.42 -14.91 3.87
C ALA A 7 -0.58 -15.55 2.49
N ILE A 8 -1.81 -15.83 2.10
CA ILE A 8 -2.17 -16.36 0.78
C ILE A 8 -2.41 -15.17 -0.14
N LEU A 9 -1.62 -15.06 -1.20
CA LEU A 9 -1.62 -13.92 -2.11
C LEU A 9 -2.16 -14.33 -3.48
N SER A 10 -3.09 -13.54 -4.02
CA SER A 10 -3.74 -13.79 -5.30
C SER A 10 -3.17 -12.92 -6.42
N THR A 11 -2.50 -13.55 -7.39
CA THR A 11 -2.07 -12.88 -8.63
C THR A 11 -3.28 -12.40 -9.45
N GLU A 12 -4.35 -13.18 -9.48
CA GLU A 12 -5.58 -12.84 -10.19
C GLU A 12 -6.21 -11.56 -9.65
N ASN A 13 -6.33 -11.45 -8.32
CA ASN A 13 -6.91 -10.27 -7.68
C ASN A 13 -6.01 -9.03 -7.89
N LEU A 14 -4.69 -9.18 -7.85
CA LEU A 14 -3.75 -8.09 -8.13
C LEU A 14 -3.95 -7.54 -9.54
N LEU A 15 -4.04 -8.42 -10.55
CA LEU A 15 -4.24 -8.02 -11.94
C LEU A 15 -5.67 -7.51 -12.19
N HIS A 16 -6.69 -8.07 -11.51
CA HIS A 16 -8.04 -7.56 -11.54
C HIS A 16 -8.10 -6.11 -11.02
N ASN A 17 -7.48 -5.83 -9.87
CA ASN A 17 -7.45 -4.48 -9.30
C ASN A 17 -6.74 -3.50 -10.23
N LEU A 18 -5.63 -3.90 -10.83
CA LEU A 18 -4.95 -3.09 -11.83
C LEU A 18 -5.86 -2.80 -13.04
N LYS A 19 -6.63 -3.78 -13.51
CA LYS A 19 -7.61 -3.58 -14.58
C LYS A 19 -8.66 -2.54 -14.20
N VAL A 20 -9.26 -2.65 -13.00
CA VAL A 20 -10.22 -1.67 -12.48
C VAL A 20 -9.60 -0.26 -12.45
N ILE A 21 -8.37 -0.12 -11.99
CA ILE A 21 -7.66 1.17 -11.96
C ILE A 21 -7.51 1.74 -13.37
N LYS A 22 -7.11 0.92 -14.35
CA LYS A 22 -6.97 1.35 -15.74
C LYS A 22 -8.31 1.74 -16.37
N GLU A 23 -9.38 1.05 -16.03
CA GLU A 23 -10.75 1.41 -16.48
C GLU A 23 -11.22 2.74 -15.89
N LYS A 24 -10.79 3.09 -14.65
CA LYS A 24 -11.09 4.40 -14.04
C LYS A 24 -10.25 5.53 -14.63
N ALA A 25 -9.03 5.25 -15.08
CA ALA A 25 -8.11 6.24 -15.64
C ALA A 25 -7.59 5.80 -17.04
N PRO A 26 -8.48 5.65 -18.06
CA PRO A 26 -8.15 5.00 -19.32
C PRO A 26 -7.14 5.76 -20.19
N GLN A 27 -6.96 7.06 -19.95
CA GLN A 27 -6.01 7.91 -20.68
C GLN A 27 -4.68 8.07 -19.94
N SER A 28 -4.56 7.53 -18.73
CA SER A 28 -3.38 7.70 -17.90
C SER A 28 -2.53 6.45 -17.89
N LYS A 29 -1.23 6.63 -17.86
CA LYS A 29 -0.24 5.61 -17.53
C LYS A 29 -0.26 5.33 -16.02
N VAL A 30 0.20 4.16 -15.62
CA VAL A 30 0.18 3.71 -14.23
C VAL A 30 1.60 3.63 -13.66
N ILE A 31 1.85 4.39 -12.60
CA ILE A 31 2.97 4.18 -11.69
C ILE A 31 2.46 3.30 -10.54
N ALA A 32 2.75 2.01 -10.57
CA ALA A 32 2.35 1.12 -9.50
C ALA A 32 3.22 1.32 -8.26
N MET A 33 2.62 1.74 -7.14
CA MET A 33 3.36 1.94 -5.90
C MET A 33 3.63 0.61 -5.21
N VAL A 34 4.92 0.24 -5.12
CA VAL A 34 5.40 -1.02 -4.53
C VAL A 34 6.31 -0.81 -3.32
N LYS A 35 6.37 0.41 -2.79
CA LYS A 35 7.13 0.76 -1.60
C LYS A 35 6.63 0.02 -0.35
N ALA A 36 7.42 0.03 0.73
CA ALA A 36 7.16 -0.68 1.99
C ALA A 36 6.88 -2.17 1.75
N ASN A 37 7.82 -2.84 1.06
CA ASN A 37 7.71 -4.25 0.70
C ASN A 37 6.41 -4.55 -0.09
N ALA A 38 6.04 -3.66 -1.04
CA ALA A 38 4.79 -3.73 -1.79
C ALA A 38 3.56 -3.76 -0.85
N TYR A 39 3.47 -2.79 0.06
CA TYR A 39 2.42 -2.74 1.09
C TYR A 39 2.30 -4.08 1.84
N GLY A 40 3.43 -4.67 2.20
CA GLY A 40 3.49 -5.94 2.92
C GLY A 40 3.27 -7.20 2.08
N HIS A 41 3.11 -7.10 0.75
CA HIS A 41 2.82 -8.25 -0.12
C HIS A 41 4.07 -8.89 -0.75
N GLY A 42 5.25 -8.32 -0.49
CA GLY A 42 6.51 -8.82 -1.02
C GLY A 42 6.97 -8.08 -2.29
N LEU A 43 7.90 -7.13 -2.13
CA LEU A 43 8.41 -6.25 -3.17
C LEU A 43 8.80 -6.98 -4.46
N ARG A 44 9.63 -8.03 -4.34
CA ARG A 44 10.13 -8.81 -5.48
C ARG A 44 8.99 -9.49 -6.25
N SER A 45 8.11 -10.17 -5.52
CA SER A 45 7.05 -10.99 -6.09
C SER A 45 5.97 -10.16 -6.77
N VAL A 46 5.56 -9.04 -6.16
CA VAL A 46 4.57 -8.13 -6.73
C VAL A 46 5.12 -7.45 -7.97
N SER A 47 6.35 -6.91 -7.89
CA SER A 47 6.96 -6.18 -9.01
C SER A 47 7.14 -7.06 -10.25
N SER A 48 7.60 -8.30 -10.10
CA SER A 48 7.72 -9.24 -11.21
C SER A 48 6.37 -9.58 -11.87
N ARG A 49 5.26 -9.54 -11.10
CA ARG A 49 3.91 -9.78 -11.64
C ARG A 49 3.33 -8.56 -12.33
N LEU A 50 3.71 -7.36 -11.89
CA LEU A 50 3.20 -6.11 -12.44
C LEU A 50 4.03 -5.59 -13.62
N GLU A 51 5.30 -5.97 -13.76
CA GLU A 51 6.25 -5.39 -14.72
C GLU A 51 5.70 -5.28 -16.13
N ARG A 52 5.04 -6.33 -16.64
CA ARG A 52 4.48 -6.35 -18.00
C ARG A 52 3.13 -5.66 -18.13
N HIS A 53 2.60 -5.15 -17.03
CA HIS A 53 1.23 -4.64 -16.97
C HIS A 53 1.15 -3.17 -16.58
N VAL A 54 2.25 -2.55 -16.14
CA VAL A 54 2.30 -1.15 -15.71
C VAL A 54 3.42 -0.40 -16.45
N ASP A 55 3.36 0.92 -16.43
CA ASP A 55 4.32 1.75 -17.16
C ASP A 55 5.57 2.07 -16.32
N MET A 56 5.43 2.05 -14.98
CA MET A 56 6.50 2.38 -14.05
C MET A 56 6.21 1.78 -12.67
N LEU A 57 7.25 1.49 -11.90
CA LEU A 57 7.14 1.15 -10.48
C LEU A 57 7.56 2.33 -9.62
N GLY A 58 6.85 2.56 -8.51
CA GLY A 58 7.19 3.60 -7.54
C GLY A 58 7.60 3.01 -6.20
N VAL A 59 8.78 3.41 -5.74
CA VAL A 59 9.37 3.00 -4.45
C VAL A 59 9.65 4.21 -3.56
N ALA A 60 9.96 3.99 -2.28
CA ALA A 60 10.30 5.05 -1.35
C ALA A 60 11.79 5.41 -1.41
N SER A 61 12.66 4.41 -1.45
CA SER A 61 14.10 4.57 -1.34
C SER A 61 14.86 3.90 -2.48
N ILE A 62 16.14 4.29 -2.62
CA ILE A 62 17.03 3.70 -3.59
C ILE A 62 17.31 2.22 -3.31
N ASP A 63 17.30 1.80 -2.04
CA ASP A 63 17.51 0.40 -1.67
C ASP A 63 16.41 -0.50 -2.25
N GLU A 64 15.13 -0.07 -2.17
CA GLU A 64 14.03 -0.78 -2.80
C GLU A 64 14.20 -0.85 -4.32
N ALA A 65 14.64 0.24 -4.96
CA ALA A 65 14.89 0.30 -6.40
C ALA A 65 16.02 -0.66 -6.83
N LEU A 66 17.13 -0.69 -6.09
CA LEU A 66 18.27 -1.58 -6.34
C LEU A 66 17.88 -3.06 -6.17
N ILE A 67 17.02 -3.38 -5.20
CA ILE A 67 16.46 -4.73 -5.07
C ILE A 67 15.69 -5.12 -6.34
N LEU A 68 14.93 -4.20 -6.92
CA LEU A 68 14.17 -4.44 -8.15
C LEU A 68 15.10 -4.63 -9.36
N ARG A 69 16.12 -3.81 -9.53
CA ARG A 69 17.12 -4.01 -10.59
C ARG A 69 17.85 -5.35 -10.45
N LYS A 70 18.23 -5.72 -9.23
CA LYS A 70 18.91 -7.00 -8.95
C LYS A 70 18.09 -8.24 -9.33
N ILE A 71 16.76 -8.15 -9.31
CA ILE A 71 15.89 -9.24 -9.76
C ILE A 71 15.51 -9.16 -11.23
N GLY A 72 16.06 -8.20 -11.98
CA GLY A 72 15.92 -8.08 -13.43
C GLY A 72 14.76 -7.20 -13.91
N ILE A 73 14.12 -6.42 -13.05
CA ILE A 73 13.09 -5.45 -13.47
C ILE A 73 13.72 -4.41 -14.40
N GLN A 74 13.14 -4.24 -15.59
CA GLN A 74 13.65 -3.35 -16.65
C GLN A 74 12.84 -2.06 -16.81
N ILE A 75 11.55 -2.08 -16.48
CA ILE A 75 10.71 -0.88 -16.64
C ILE A 75 11.23 0.28 -15.76
N PRO A 76 10.87 1.53 -16.08
CA PRO A 76 11.23 2.69 -15.27
C PRO A 76 10.83 2.52 -13.80
N ILE A 77 11.70 3.00 -12.90
CA ILE A 77 11.46 3.02 -11.44
C ILE A 77 11.60 4.46 -10.97
N ILE A 78 10.63 4.95 -10.20
CA ILE A 78 10.66 6.28 -9.60
C ILE A 78 10.91 6.22 -8.10
N LEU A 79 11.88 7.00 -7.64
CA LEU A 79 12.15 7.26 -6.23
C LEU A 79 11.17 8.35 -5.77
N ALA A 80 10.01 7.94 -5.23
CA ALA A 80 8.89 8.84 -4.95
C ALA A 80 9.13 9.81 -3.77
N GLU A 81 10.14 9.51 -2.94
CA GLU A 81 10.63 10.35 -1.85
C GLU A 81 11.96 11.02 -2.18
N GLY A 82 12.41 10.88 -3.44
CA GLY A 82 13.69 11.44 -3.91
C GLY A 82 14.90 10.65 -3.43
N VAL A 83 15.99 11.38 -3.20
CA VAL A 83 17.25 10.84 -2.69
C VAL A 83 17.55 11.48 -1.34
N PHE A 84 18.19 10.72 -0.43
CA PHE A 84 18.46 11.12 0.93
C PHE A 84 19.89 11.59 1.15
N GLU A 85 20.80 11.28 0.21
CA GLU A 85 22.19 11.73 0.23
C GLU A 85 22.72 11.97 -1.20
N PRO A 86 23.79 12.78 -1.35
CA PRO A 86 24.33 13.15 -2.66
C PRO A 86 24.72 11.96 -3.55
N ASN A 87 25.34 10.94 -2.98
CA ASN A 87 25.83 9.78 -3.73
C ASN A 87 24.70 8.97 -4.40
N GLU A 88 23.50 9.03 -3.86
CA GLU A 88 22.34 8.36 -4.45
C GLU A 88 21.97 8.93 -5.82
N LEU A 89 22.30 10.21 -6.12
CA LEU A 89 22.13 10.80 -7.45
C LEU A 89 23.02 10.10 -8.49
N LEU A 90 24.24 9.72 -8.13
CA LEU A 90 25.15 8.99 -9.01
C LEU A 90 24.62 7.60 -9.31
N VAL A 91 24.10 6.90 -8.29
CA VAL A 91 23.48 5.59 -8.44
C VAL A 91 22.22 5.70 -9.28
N ALA A 92 21.35 6.68 -9.00
CA ALA A 92 20.12 6.90 -9.76
C ALA A 92 20.40 7.19 -11.25
N SER A 93 21.44 7.98 -11.53
CA SER A 93 21.93 8.25 -12.89
C SER A 93 22.38 6.97 -13.59
N THR A 94 23.18 6.13 -12.92
CA THR A 94 23.73 4.90 -13.50
C THR A 94 22.65 3.85 -13.76
N GLU A 95 21.70 3.68 -12.81
CA GLU A 95 20.63 2.69 -12.86
C GLU A 95 19.39 3.16 -13.64
N GLY A 96 19.41 4.41 -14.13
CA GLY A 96 18.30 5.00 -14.86
C GLY A 96 17.03 5.18 -14.03
N PHE A 97 17.16 5.50 -12.74
CA PHE A 97 16.01 5.80 -11.89
C PHE A 97 15.49 7.20 -12.14
N HIS A 98 14.17 7.36 -12.10
CA HIS A 98 13.54 8.66 -12.05
C HIS A 98 13.63 9.21 -10.63
N VAL A 99 14.08 10.45 -10.48
CA VAL A 99 14.25 11.09 -9.16
C VAL A 99 13.24 12.19 -8.95
N VAL A 100 12.58 12.16 -7.80
CA VAL A 100 11.67 13.23 -7.36
C VAL A 100 12.48 14.27 -6.59
N PHE A 101 12.54 15.49 -7.12
CA PHE A 101 13.15 16.64 -6.47
C PHE A 101 12.07 17.42 -5.71
N HIS A 102 12.27 17.62 -4.43
CA HIS A 102 11.29 18.22 -3.51
C HIS A 102 11.90 19.17 -2.47
N GLU A 103 13.24 19.26 -2.45
CA GLU A 103 13.99 20.06 -1.50
C GLU A 103 15.18 20.72 -2.20
N GLU A 104 15.51 21.94 -1.79
CA GLU A 104 16.59 22.75 -2.39
C GLU A 104 17.96 22.07 -2.25
N ALA A 105 18.20 21.39 -1.12
CA ALA A 105 19.44 20.65 -0.91
C ALA A 105 19.74 19.63 -2.02
N GLN A 106 18.70 18.96 -2.54
CA GLN A 106 18.87 17.99 -3.63
C GLN A 106 19.35 18.66 -4.93
N LEU A 107 18.91 19.90 -5.20
CA LEU A 107 19.38 20.67 -6.36
C LEU A 107 20.83 21.14 -6.16
N GLN A 108 21.19 21.52 -4.92
CA GLN A 108 22.58 21.86 -4.58
C GLN A 108 23.51 20.64 -4.72
N TRP A 109 23.08 19.47 -4.29
CA TRP A 109 23.83 18.22 -4.50
C TRP A 109 24.04 17.96 -6.00
N LEU A 110 22.98 18.05 -6.80
CA LEU A 110 23.04 17.87 -8.24
C LEU A 110 24.02 18.83 -8.91
N ALA A 111 24.04 20.09 -8.48
CA ALA A 111 24.93 21.10 -9.04
C ALA A 111 26.43 20.84 -8.73
N ASN A 112 26.74 20.13 -7.64
CA ASN A 112 28.08 19.83 -7.19
C ASN A 112 28.61 18.44 -7.58
N LEU A 113 27.79 17.64 -8.29
CA LEU A 113 28.16 16.30 -8.74
C LEU A 113 28.29 16.27 -10.27
N SER A 114 28.98 15.25 -10.77
CA SER A 114 29.01 14.90 -12.20
C SER A 114 28.33 13.54 -12.37
N CYS A 115 27.06 13.55 -12.76
CA CYS A 115 26.32 12.33 -12.99
C CYS A 115 26.78 11.66 -14.30
N PRO A 116 27.00 10.33 -14.33
CA PRO A 116 27.40 9.60 -15.54
C PRO A 116 26.41 9.74 -16.69
N LEU A 117 25.12 9.76 -16.39
CA LEU A 117 24.02 9.92 -17.36
C LEU A 117 23.03 10.97 -16.85
N PRO A 118 22.32 11.69 -17.73
CA PRO A 118 21.26 12.61 -17.30
C PRO A 118 20.14 11.89 -16.56
N ILE A 119 19.71 12.46 -15.42
CA ILE A 119 18.68 11.94 -14.55
C ILE A 119 17.30 12.38 -15.06
N GLN A 120 16.34 11.46 -15.14
CA GLN A 120 14.94 11.80 -15.40
C GLN A 120 14.31 12.40 -14.15
N ALA A 121 14.04 13.71 -14.16
CA ALA A 121 13.57 14.46 -13.01
C ALA A 121 12.04 14.59 -12.94
N TRP A 122 11.52 14.53 -11.72
CA TRP A 122 10.17 14.91 -11.34
C TRP A 122 10.25 16.05 -10.33
N LEU A 123 9.76 17.23 -10.69
CA LEU A 123 9.59 18.31 -9.72
C LEU A 123 8.33 18.01 -8.88
N LYS A 124 8.49 17.95 -7.57
CA LYS A 124 7.36 17.76 -6.67
C LYS A 124 6.90 19.09 -6.08
N LEU A 125 5.61 19.36 -6.23
CA LEU A 125 4.94 20.51 -5.67
C LEU A 125 4.26 20.15 -4.35
N ASP A 126 4.32 21.02 -3.38
CA ASP A 126 3.37 21.01 -2.26
C ASP A 126 2.17 21.89 -2.64
N SER A 127 1.10 21.24 -3.07
CA SER A 127 -0.14 21.92 -3.43
C SER A 127 -1.11 22.04 -2.25
N GLY A 128 -0.66 21.71 -1.02
CA GLY A 128 -1.45 21.84 0.20
C GLY A 128 -1.47 20.62 1.10
N MET A 129 -0.57 19.64 0.89
CA MET A 129 -0.43 18.48 1.78
C MET A 129 0.48 18.78 3.00
N GLY A 130 1.43 19.72 2.87
CA GLY A 130 2.33 20.12 3.96
C GLY A 130 3.33 19.04 4.35
N ARG A 131 3.82 18.21 3.40
CA ARG A 131 4.74 17.12 3.70
C ARG A 131 6.06 17.20 2.95
N LEU A 132 6.05 17.07 1.65
CA LEU A 132 7.20 17.18 0.75
C LEU A 132 6.81 17.95 -0.51
N GLY A 133 7.73 18.69 -1.06
CA GLY A 133 7.54 19.45 -2.30
C GLY A 133 7.86 20.92 -2.14
N PHE A 134 8.17 21.55 -3.25
CA PHE A 134 8.38 22.99 -3.30
C PHE A 134 7.05 23.74 -3.20
N ASN A 135 7.06 24.83 -2.44
CA ASN A 135 5.94 25.76 -2.43
C ASN A 135 5.66 26.23 -3.86
N ILE A 136 4.37 26.28 -4.24
CA ILE A 136 3.93 26.60 -5.61
C ILE A 136 4.48 27.93 -6.10
N ASP A 137 4.53 28.95 -5.24
CA ASP A 137 5.03 30.30 -5.60
C ASP A 137 6.51 30.30 -5.93
N LYS A 138 7.30 29.42 -5.31
CA LYS A 138 8.77 29.29 -5.53
C LYS A 138 9.12 28.26 -6.60
N ALA A 139 8.23 27.33 -6.86
CA ALA A 139 8.47 26.19 -7.75
C ALA A 139 8.88 26.56 -9.19
N PRO A 140 8.41 27.67 -9.80
CA PRO A 140 8.90 28.09 -11.13
C PRO A 140 10.41 28.29 -11.20
N GLY A 141 11.02 28.84 -10.15
CA GLY A 141 12.49 29.03 -10.07
C GLY A 141 13.24 27.71 -10.02
N PHE A 142 12.74 26.74 -9.27
CA PHE A 142 13.33 25.38 -9.19
C PHE A 142 13.13 24.58 -10.47
N TYR A 143 11.97 24.73 -11.12
CA TYR A 143 11.73 24.13 -12.43
C TYR A 143 12.70 24.68 -13.49
N ASP A 144 12.93 26.00 -13.50
CA ASP A 144 13.89 26.65 -14.39
C ASP A 144 15.33 26.19 -14.10
N GLN A 145 15.72 26.07 -12.84
CA GLN A 145 17.02 25.57 -12.43
C GLN A 145 17.25 24.12 -12.92
N LEU A 146 16.28 23.23 -12.74
CA LEU A 146 16.34 21.85 -13.25
C LEU A 146 16.39 21.84 -14.78
N SER A 147 15.61 22.70 -15.46
CA SER A 147 15.56 22.72 -16.92
C SER A 147 16.86 23.15 -17.57
N LYS A 148 17.66 23.96 -16.90
CA LYS A 148 18.99 24.43 -17.33
C LYS A 148 20.13 23.49 -16.97
N SER A 149 19.88 22.52 -16.10
CA SER A 149 20.93 21.59 -15.67
C SER A 149 21.26 20.58 -16.76
N PRO A 150 22.53 20.46 -17.19
CA PRO A 150 22.94 19.46 -18.17
C PRO A 150 22.86 18.03 -17.61
N GLN A 151 22.71 17.86 -16.30
CA GLN A 151 22.58 16.59 -15.63
C GLN A 151 21.15 16.07 -15.57
N ILE A 152 20.19 16.85 -16.09
CA ILE A 152 18.77 16.49 -16.12
C ILE A 152 18.31 16.18 -17.55
N ALA A 153 17.77 15.00 -17.72
CA ALA A 153 17.13 14.61 -18.96
C ALA A 153 15.82 15.40 -19.17
N GLN A 154 15.64 15.91 -20.39
CA GLN A 154 14.40 16.63 -20.73
C GLN A 154 13.38 15.69 -21.37
N PRO A 155 12.09 15.94 -21.22
CA PRO A 155 11.47 17.00 -20.41
C PRO A 155 11.39 16.66 -18.92
N ILE A 156 11.32 17.69 -18.07
CA ILE A 156 11.06 17.54 -16.63
C ILE A 156 9.58 17.22 -16.42
N HIS A 157 9.32 16.23 -15.58
CA HIS A 157 7.97 15.87 -15.15
C HIS A 157 7.58 16.64 -13.88
N VAL A 158 6.27 16.74 -13.60
CA VAL A 158 5.75 17.44 -12.42
C VAL A 158 4.77 16.55 -11.68
N MET A 159 4.86 16.52 -10.35
CA MET A 159 3.90 15.82 -9.52
C MET A 159 3.52 16.60 -8.27
N SER A 160 2.36 16.24 -7.71
CA SER A 160 1.97 16.58 -6.35
C SER A 160 1.23 15.38 -5.72
N HIS A 161 0.57 15.57 -4.59
CA HIS A 161 -0.15 14.51 -3.89
C HIS A 161 -1.39 15.07 -3.20
N LEU A 162 -2.54 14.42 -3.42
CA LEU A 162 -3.80 14.78 -2.76
C LEU A 162 -3.78 14.30 -1.31
N ALA A 163 -4.04 15.21 -0.38
CA ALA A 163 -4.01 14.93 1.05
C ALA A 163 -5.28 14.23 1.55
N CYS A 164 -6.44 14.62 1.01
CA CYS A 164 -7.77 14.26 1.52
C CYS A 164 -8.64 13.60 0.45
N ALA A 165 -8.04 12.97 -0.58
CA ALA A 165 -8.82 12.37 -1.67
C ALA A 165 -9.70 11.19 -1.23
N ASP A 166 -9.45 10.62 -0.06
CA ASP A 166 -10.26 9.61 0.62
C ASP A 166 -11.59 10.18 1.15
N ASP A 167 -11.65 11.47 1.47
CA ASP A 167 -12.87 12.22 1.81
C ASP A 167 -13.26 13.17 0.67
N PRO A 168 -14.22 12.79 -0.20
CA PRO A 168 -14.61 13.60 -1.35
C PRO A 168 -15.29 14.92 -0.99
N LYS A 169 -15.70 15.10 0.28
CA LYS A 169 -16.34 16.34 0.75
C LYS A 169 -15.33 17.39 1.22
N ASN A 170 -14.07 17.01 1.39
CA ASN A 170 -13.05 17.91 1.88
C ASN A 170 -12.68 18.96 0.81
N PRO A 171 -12.87 20.28 1.07
CA PRO A 171 -12.63 21.33 0.09
C PRO A 171 -11.16 21.46 -0.32
N LEU A 172 -10.21 20.94 0.48
CA LEU A 172 -8.79 20.94 0.16
C LEU A 172 -8.49 20.21 -1.14
N ASN A 173 -9.28 19.19 -1.50
CA ASN A 173 -9.09 18.45 -2.75
C ASN A 173 -9.17 19.37 -3.97
N GLN A 174 -10.22 20.20 -4.06
CA GLN A 174 -10.38 21.13 -5.18
C GLN A 174 -9.29 22.21 -5.16
N GLN A 175 -8.93 22.74 -4.00
CA GLN A 175 -7.84 23.70 -3.85
C GLN A 175 -6.50 23.13 -4.37
N GLN A 176 -6.18 21.90 -4.00
CA GLN A 176 -4.95 21.23 -4.47
C GLN A 176 -4.96 20.99 -5.98
N ILE A 177 -6.11 20.59 -6.55
CA ILE A 177 -6.27 20.38 -8.00
C ILE A 177 -6.09 21.71 -8.74
N ASP A 178 -6.72 22.79 -8.28
CA ASP A 178 -6.64 24.10 -8.91
C ASP A 178 -5.22 24.67 -8.84
N ALA A 179 -4.56 24.57 -7.68
CA ALA A 179 -3.19 25.01 -7.48
C ALA A 179 -2.22 24.25 -8.40
N PHE A 180 -2.35 22.93 -8.48
CA PHE A 180 -1.54 22.09 -9.38
C PHE A 180 -1.78 22.46 -10.86
N ASN A 181 -3.04 22.57 -11.26
CA ASN A 181 -3.42 22.95 -12.63
C ASN A 181 -2.95 24.37 -13.01
N GLY A 182 -2.99 25.29 -12.07
CA GLY A 182 -2.46 26.65 -12.23
C GLY A 182 -0.97 26.62 -12.55
N PHE A 183 -0.19 25.86 -11.78
CA PHE A 183 1.24 25.72 -11.99
C PHE A 183 1.58 25.13 -13.37
N ILE A 184 0.97 23.97 -13.72
CA ILE A 184 1.31 23.29 -14.99
C ILE A 184 0.91 24.07 -16.22
N LYS A 185 -0.07 24.97 -16.14
CA LYS A 185 -0.41 25.91 -17.23
C LYS A 185 0.63 27.01 -17.43
N GLY A 186 1.34 27.37 -16.37
CA GLY A 186 2.36 28.42 -16.37
C GLY A 186 3.73 27.96 -16.87
N ILE A 187 3.99 26.67 -17.02
CA ILE A 187 5.26 26.14 -17.48
C ILE A 187 5.22 25.75 -18.97
N SER A 188 6.29 26.04 -19.69
CA SER A 188 6.40 25.77 -21.14
C SER A 188 6.80 24.35 -21.49
N GLY A 189 7.07 23.49 -20.50
CA GLY A 189 7.60 22.15 -20.68
C GLY A 189 6.55 21.14 -21.17
N LYS A 190 7.02 20.15 -21.96
CA LYS A 190 6.21 19.02 -22.47
C LYS A 190 6.30 17.79 -21.57
N GLY A 191 6.62 17.96 -20.29
CA GLY A 191 6.76 16.88 -19.32
C GLY A 191 5.42 16.23 -18.98
N ALA A 192 5.50 15.07 -18.35
CA ALA A 192 4.32 14.38 -17.86
C ALA A 192 3.92 14.90 -16.47
N TYR A 193 2.62 14.82 -16.16
CA TYR A 193 2.04 15.29 -14.91
C TYR A 193 1.39 14.16 -14.14
N SER A 194 1.46 14.21 -12.79
CA SER A 194 0.86 13.20 -11.92
C SER A 194 0.40 13.81 -10.60
N LEU A 195 -0.90 13.67 -10.29
CA LEU A 195 -1.48 14.17 -9.05
C LEU A 195 -2.13 13.05 -8.23
N CYS A 196 -2.93 12.18 -8.87
CA CYS A 196 -3.79 11.21 -8.21
C CYS A 196 -3.03 10.04 -7.57
N ASN A 197 -3.28 9.82 -6.26
CA ASN A 197 -3.06 8.57 -5.54
C ASN A 197 -4.24 7.61 -5.77
N SER A 198 -4.33 6.48 -5.03
CA SER A 198 -5.43 5.52 -5.16
C SER A 198 -6.82 6.18 -5.02
N ALA A 199 -7.02 7.02 -4.02
CA ALA A 199 -8.30 7.69 -3.81
C ALA A 199 -8.63 8.67 -4.94
N GLY A 200 -7.62 9.44 -5.38
CA GLY A 200 -7.75 10.36 -6.51
C GLY A 200 -8.17 9.66 -7.82
N VAL A 201 -7.71 8.43 -8.05
CA VAL A 201 -8.12 7.63 -9.22
C VAL A 201 -9.63 7.40 -9.24
N PHE A 202 -10.23 7.12 -8.10
CA PHE A 202 -11.67 6.82 -8.02
C PHE A 202 -12.54 8.06 -7.93
N GLN A 203 -12.03 9.17 -7.37
CA GLN A 203 -12.86 10.32 -7.01
C GLN A 203 -12.69 11.52 -7.96
N TYR A 204 -11.51 11.68 -8.61
CA TYR A 204 -11.18 12.89 -9.36
C TYR A 204 -10.68 12.60 -10.78
N PRO A 205 -11.57 12.17 -11.71
CA PRO A 205 -11.18 11.89 -13.11
C PRO A 205 -10.51 13.09 -13.80
N VAL A 206 -10.92 14.31 -13.46
CA VAL A 206 -10.34 15.55 -14.03
C VAL A 206 -8.88 15.81 -13.62
N ALA A 207 -8.39 15.09 -12.61
CA ALA A 207 -7.03 15.23 -12.06
C ALA A 207 -6.11 14.03 -12.39
N HIS A 208 -6.52 13.11 -13.25
CA HIS A 208 -5.71 11.92 -13.56
C HIS A 208 -4.41 12.28 -14.29
N HIS A 209 -4.42 13.26 -15.18
CA HIS A 209 -3.28 13.69 -15.99
C HIS A 209 -2.60 12.52 -16.73
N HIS A 210 -1.27 12.62 -16.96
CA HIS A 210 -0.52 11.63 -17.73
C HIS A 210 -0.26 10.33 -16.92
N PHE A 211 -0.12 10.45 -15.59
CA PHE A 211 0.15 9.31 -14.72
C PHE A 211 -0.72 9.34 -13.48
N VAL A 212 -1.24 8.16 -13.12
CA VAL A 212 -1.84 7.90 -11.81
C VAL A 212 -0.93 7.01 -10.98
N ARG A 213 -0.96 7.16 -9.65
CA ARG A 213 -0.08 6.46 -8.71
C ARG A 213 -0.87 5.63 -7.70
N PRO A 214 -1.53 4.56 -8.14
CA PRO A 214 -2.24 3.68 -7.22
C PRO A 214 -1.26 2.94 -6.30
N GLY A 215 -1.62 2.87 -5.01
CA GLY A 215 -1.00 2.06 -4.00
C GLY A 215 -2.00 1.07 -3.45
N ILE A 216 -2.70 1.43 -2.36
CA ILE A 216 -3.58 0.53 -1.61
C ILE A 216 -4.65 -0.15 -2.48
N ALA A 217 -5.18 0.53 -3.49
CA ALA A 217 -6.17 -0.03 -4.40
C ALA A 217 -5.64 -1.21 -5.22
N LEU A 218 -4.34 -1.25 -5.56
CA LEU A 218 -3.71 -2.40 -6.20
C LEU A 218 -3.80 -3.65 -5.33
N TYR A 219 -3.72 -3.47 -4.01
CA TYR A 219 -3.72 -4.54 -3.02
C TYR A 219 -5.13 -4.93 -2.55
N GLY A 220 -6.15 -4.26 -3.09
CA GLY A 220 -7.55 -4.64 -2.90
C GLY A 220 -8.15 -4.20 -1.58
N ALA A 221 -7.64 -3.11 -0.99
CA ALA A 221 -8.30 -2.40 0.10
C ALA A 221 -8.83 -1.05 -0.39
N SER A 222 -9.93 -0.60 0.21
CA SER A 222 -10.58 0.64 -0.18
C SER A 222 -9.71 1.87 0.14
N PRO A 223 -9.48 2.77 -0.82
CA PRO A 223 -8.86 4.05 -0.56
C PRO A 223 -9.85 5.14 -0.13
N ILE A 224 -11.14 4.85 0.00
CA ILE A 224 -12.22 5.83 0.23
C ILE A 224 -12.85 5.60 1.59
N LEU A 225 -12.95 6.65 2.38
CA LEU A 225 -13.63 6.61 3.68
C LEU A 225 -15.10 6.20 3.52
N GLY A 226 -15.54 5.24 4.34
CA GLY A 226 -16.91 4.76 4.38
C GLY A 226 -17.34 3.90 3.20
N LYS A 227 -16.42 3.54 2.29
CA LYS A 227 -16.67 2.56 1.22
C LYS A 227 -15.82 1.32 1.40
N SER A 228 -16.40 0.16 1.17
CA SER A 228 -15.68 -1.11 1.12
C SER A 228 -14.92 -1.28 -0.21
N ALA A 229 -13.92 -2.15 -0.22
CA ALA A 229 -13.22 -2.54 -1.45
C ALA A 229 -14.20 -3.12 -2.50
N ALA A 230 -15.18 -3.91 -2.07
CA ALA A 230 -16.18 -4.52 -2.95
C ALA A 230 -17.04 -3.50 -3.69
N GLU A 231 -17.44 -2.38 -3.04
CA GLU A 231 -18.18 -1.29 -3.69
C GLU A 231 -17.36 -0.58 -4.78
N LEU A 232 -16.03 -0.68 -4.72
CA LEU A 232 -15.11 -0.16 -5.72
C LEU A 232 -14.70 -1.22 -6.75
N ASN A 233 -15.31 -2.41 -6.72
CA ASN A 233 -14.93 -3.57 -7.53
C ASN A 233 -13.47 -3.99 -7.34
N LEU A 234 -12.92 -3.77 -6.14
CA LEU A 234 -11.59 -4.23 -5.76
C LEU A 234 -11.68 -5.57 -5.02
N LYS A 235 -10.66 -6.40 -5.19
CA LYS A 235 -10.56 -7.73 -4.56
C LYS A 235 -9.33 -7.81 -3.68
N PRO A 236 -9.44 -8.28 -2.42
CA PRO A 236 -8.30 -8.45 -1.55
C PRO A 236 -7.22 -9.32 -2.19
N VAL A 237 -5.99 -8.82 -2.24
CA VAL A 237 -4.84 -9.60 -2.75
C VAL A 237 -4.33 -10.54 -1.69
N MET A 238 -4.39 -10.16 -0.42
CA MET A 238 -3.93 -10.96 0.72
C MET A 238 -5.11 -11.53 1.50
N THR A 239 -5.10 -12.84 1.72
CA THR A 239 -5.85 -13.51 2.79
C THR A 239 -4.88 -13.96 3.86
N LEU A 240 -5.00 -13.41 5.07
CA LEU A 240 -4.17 -13.77 6.21
C LEU A 240 -4.85 -14.88 7.00
N GLN A 241 -4.21 -16.04 7.03
CA GLN A 241 -4.75 -17.26 7.61
C GLN A 241 -3.81 -17.88 8.62
N THR A 242 -4.38 -18.57 9.60
CA THR A 242 -3.69 -19.38 10.59
C THR A 242 -4.62 -20.51 11.08
N SER A 243 -4.41 -21.05 12.29
CA SER A 243 -5.26 -22.08 12.88
C SER A 243 -5.45 -21.93 14.39
N LEU A 244 -6.49 -22.58 14.89
CA LEU A 244 -6.67 -22.81 16.33
C LEU A 244 -5.61 -23.79 16.83
N ILE A 245 -4.95 -23.45 17.96
CA ILE A 245 -3.94 -24.30 18.61
C ILE A 245 -4.38 -24.84 19.96
N SER A 246 -5.43 -24.27 20.55
CA SER A 246 -6.02 -24.73 21.80
C SER A 246 -7.47 -24.27 21.89
N ILE A 247 -8.28 -25.02 22.60
CA ILE A 247 -9.65 -24.66 22.97
C ILE A 247 -9.82 -24.91 24.46
N LYS A 248 -10.48 -23.98 25.15
CA LYS A 248 -10.74 -24.03 26.59
C LYS A 248 -12.19 -23.75 26.89
N GLU A 249 -12.74 -24.50 27.82
CA GLU A 249 -14.00 -24.17 28.48
C GLU A 249 -13.69 -23.20 29.62
N MET A 250 -14.31 -22.04 29.60
CA MET A 250 -14.06 -20.96 30.58
C MET A 250 -15.35 -20.66 31.31
N ALA A 251 -15.32 -20.75 32.64
CA ALA A 251 -16.48 -20.42 33.45
C ALA A 251 -16.74 -18.91 33.46
N LYS A 252 -17.98 -18.53 33.72
CA LYS A 252 -18.39 -17.13 33.94
C LYS A 252 -17.47 -16.43 34.95
N GLY A 253 -17.05 -15.20 34.64
CA GLY A 253 -16.17 -14.41 35.49
C GLY A 253 -14.69 -14.73 35.34
N THR A 254 -14.31 -15.77 34.58
CA THR A 254 -12.90 -16.09 34.35
C THR A 254 -12.24 -15.01 33.46
N PRO A 255 -11.05 -14.49 33.87
CA PRO A 255 -10.34 -13.50 33.07
C PRO A 255 -9.61 -14.11 31.89
N ILE A 256 -9.54 -13.36 30.73
CA ILE A 256 -8.81 -13.75 29.52
C ILE A 256 -7.66 -12.78 29.25
N GLY A 257 -6.46 -13.33 29.11
CA GLY A 257 -5.29 -12.64 28.59
C GLY A 257 -4.67 -11.61 29.55
N TYR A 258 -3.74 -10.83 29.01
CA TYR A 258 -2.97 -9.84 29.78
C TYR A 258 -3.83 -8.74 30.38
N GLY A 259 -3.60 -8.48 31.67
CA GLY A 259 -4.29 -7.44 32.42
C GLY A 259 -5.72 -7.80 32.82
N ALA A 260 -6.15 -9.05 32.58
CA ALA A 260 -7.50 -9.53 32.91
C ALA A 260 -8.63 -8.59 32.45
N ARG A 261 -8.43 -7.92 31.30
CA ARG A 261 -9.33 -6.89 30.80
C ARG A 261 -10.69 -7.43 30.41
N TYR A 262 -10.71 -8.64 29.82
CA TYR A 262 -11.93 -9.33 29.45
C TYR A 262 -12.29 -10.36 30.49
N LEU A 263 -13.51 -10.29 31.03
CA LEU A 263 -14.06 -11.30 31.93
C LEU A 263 -15.16 -12.05 31.16
N CYS A 264 -15.14 -13.37 31.21
CA CYS A 264 -16.17 -14.19 30.56
C CYS A 264 -17.56 -13.81 31.10
N PRO A 265 -18.49 -13.31 30.25
CA PRO A 265 -19.80 -12.86 30.72
C PRO A 265 -20.71 -14.03 31.13
N GLU A 266 -20.42 -15.22 30.61
CA GLU A 266 -21.09 -16.49 30.85
C GLU A 266 -20.08 -17.63 30.67
N ASP A 267 -20.47 -18.88 30.88
CA ASP A 267 -19.65 -20.04 30.54
C ASP A 267 -19.48 -20.06 29.00
N MET A 268 -18.25 -20.07 28.51
CA MET A 268 -17.96 -19.94 27.10
C MET A 268 -16.77 -20.77 26.64
N ARG A 269 -16.77 -21.14 25.37
CA ARG A 269 -15.63 -21.76 24.69
C ARG A 269 -14.72 -20.68 24.13
N VAL A 270 -13.44 -20.77 24.46
CA VAL A 270 -12.42 -19.82 23.99
C VAL A 270 -11.37 -20.56 23.18
N GLY A 271 -11.20 -20.14 21.92
CA GLY A 271 -10.15 -20.61 21.03
C GLY A 271 -8.89 -19.78 21.17
N ILE A 272 -7.73 -20.43 21.16
CA ILE A 272 -6.43 -19.77 21.06
C ILE A 272 -5.91 -19.93 19.64
N VAL A 273 -5.64 -18.80 19.00
CA VAL A 273 -5.23 -18.67 17.60
C VAL A 273 -3.73 -18.45 17.54
N ALA A 274 -3.02 -19.15 16.66
CA ALA A 274 -1.57 -19.05 16.49
C ALA A 274 -1.15 -17.82 15.67
N PHE A 275 -1.50 -16.63 16.15
CA PHE A 275 -1.14 -15.34 15.54
C PHE A 275 -1.20 -14.23 16.58
N GLY A 276 -0.23 -13.32 16.57
CA GLY A 276 -0.21 -12.21 17.53
C GLY A 276 0.51 -10.98 16.94
N TYR A 277 0.82 -9.99 17.81
CA TYR A 277 1.45 -8.77 17.35
C TYR A 277 2.88 -8.98 16.81
N GLY A 278 3.58 -10.04 17.23
CA GLY A 278 4.86 -10.44 16.65
C GLY A 278 4.76 -11.00 15.23
N ASP A 279 3.56 -11.32 14.75
CA ASP A 279 3.27 -11.70 13.37
C ASP A 279 2.75 -10.49 12.55
N GLY A 280 2.43 -9.38 13.23
CA GLY A 280 1.91 -8.16 12.62
C GLY A 280 0.42 -7.90 12.88
N TYR A 281 -0.24 -8.66 13.76
CA TYR A 281 -1.62 -8.32 14.15
C TYR A 281 -1.63 -7.13 15.12
N PRO A 282 -2.53 -6.15 14.96
CA PRO A 282 -2.51 -4.94 15.76
C PRO A 282 -2.78 -5.25 17.24
N ARG A 283 -1.86 -4.82 18.12
CA ARG A 283 -2.05 -4.96 19.58
C ARG A 283 -3.19 -4.09 20.10
N THR A 284 -3.57 -3.06 19.35
CA THR A 284 -4.68 -2.13 19.63
C THR A 284 -6.05 -2.72 19.28
N ALA A 285 -6.10 -3.90 18.65
CA ALA A 285 -7.37 -4.57 18.34
C ALA A 285 -8.20 -4.77 19.62
N ARG A 286 -9.45 -4.30 19.56
CA ARG A 286 -10.38 -4.29 20.69
C ARG A 286 -11.19 -5.57 20.75
N ASP A 287 -11.76 -5.85 21.91
CA ASP A 287 -12.76 -6.91 22.07
C ASP A 287 -13.88 -6.72 21.06
N GLY A 288 -14.31 -7.81 20.42
CA GLY A 288 -15.30 -7.77 19.35
C GLY A 288 -14.71 -7.66 17.94
N THR A 289 -13.39 -7.45 17.77
CA THR A 289 -12.76 -7.49 16.43
C THR A 289 -13.14 -8.79 15.72
N PRO A 290 -13.67 -8.73 14.48
CA PRO A 290 -14.12 -9.91 13.77
C PRO A 290 -12.96 -10.82 13.35
N ILE A 291 -13.15 -12.12 13.49
CA ILE A 291 -12.24 -13.19 13.08
C ILE A 291 -13.12 -14.31 12.52
N LEU A 292 -12.71 -14.97 11.44
CA LEU A 292 -13.44 -16.16 10.96
C LEU A 292 -12.78 -17.43 11.48
N VAL A 293 -13.58 -18.31 12.06
CA VAL A 293 -13.19 -19.68 12.42
C VAL A 293 -14.08 -20.62 11.61
N ASN A 294 -13.52 -21.49 10.77
CA ASN A 294 -14.32 -22.32 9.84
C ASN A 294 -15.36 -21.50 9.06
N ASN A 295 -15.00 -20.33 8.54
CA ASN A 295 -15.89 -19.38 7.87
C ASN A 295 -17.04 -18.84 8.72
N THR A 296 -17.06 -19.13 10.03
CA THR A 296 -18.03 -18.58 10.98
C THR A 296 -17.45 -17.34 11.64
N ARG A 297 -18.20 -16.24 11.69
CA ARG A 297 -17.79 -15.00 12.36
C ARG A 297 -17.76 -15.20 13.85
N CYS A 298 -16.58 -15.08 14.42
CA CYS A 298 -16.26 -15.08 15.83
C CYS A 298 -15.70 -13.71 16.23
N LYS A 299 -15.46 -13.51 17.51
CA LYS A 299 -14.97 -12.23 18.06
C LYS A 299 -13.67 -12.43 18.83
N LEU A 300 -12.70 -11.54 18.62
CA LEU A 300 -11.54 -11.41 19.48
C LEU A 300 -12.01 -11.07 20.91
N VAL A 301 -11.43 -11.72 21.91
CA VAL A 301 -11.66 -11.45 23.33
C VAL A 301 -10.33 -11.32 24.07
N GLY A 302 -10.24 -10.32 24.92
CA GLY A 302 -9.03 -10.02 25.66
C GLY A 302 -7.95 -9.34 24.80
N ARG A 303 -6.78 -9.19 25.40
CA ARG A 303 -5.68 -8.43 24.80
C ARG A 303 -4.83 -9.31 23.88
N VAL A 304 -4.54 -8.84 22.66
CA VAL A 304 -3.61 -9.52 21.73
C VAL A 304 -2.25 -9.71 22.40
N SER A 305 -1.76 -10.96 22.36
CA SER A 305 -0.44 -11.34 22.86
C SER A 305 0.60 -11.31 21.74
N MET A 306 1.89 -11.49 22.06
CA MET A 306 2.96 -11.50 21.06
C MET A 306 2.72 -12.55 19.98
N ASP A 307 2.26 -13.74 20.34
CA ASP A 307 2.19 -14.91 19.48
C ASP A 307 0.78 -15.50 19.33
N MET A 308 -0.20 -14.97 20.05
CA MET A 308 -1.53 -15.58 20.17
C MET A 308 -2.62 -14.52 20.34
N ILE A 309 -3.82 -14.91 19.87
CA ILE A 309 -5.08 -14.18 20.06
C ILE A 309 -6.09 -15.15 20.68
N ALA A 310 -6.93 -14.66 21.58
CA ALA A 310 -8.07 -15.41 22.07
C ALA A 310 -9.33 -15.03 21.29
N VAL A 311 -10.18 -16.00 21.00
CA VAL A 311 -11.41 -15.83 20.22
C VAL A 311 -12.58 -16.54 20.91
N ASP A 312 -13.74 -15.86 20.98
CA ASP A 312 -14.99 -16.45 21.43
C ASP A 312 -15.51 -17.43 20.37
N LEU A 313 -15.64 -18.71 20.74
CA LEU A 313 -16.11 -19.78 19.88
C LEU A 313 -17.62 -20.10 20.06
N SER A 314 -18.36 -19.29 20.81
CA SER A 314 -19.81 -19.50 21.00
C SER A 314 -20.57 -19.58 19.66
N PRO A 315 -20.24 -18.77 18.64
CA PRO A 315 -20.85 -18.90 17.32
C PRO A 315 -20.41 -20.15 16.52
N CYS A 316 -19.30 -20.81 16.92
CA CYS A 316 -18.71 -21.96 16.24
C CYS A 316 -18.50 -23.14 17.21
N PRO A 317 -19.58 -23.74 17.74
CA PRO A 317 -19.51 -24.73 18.84
C PRO A 317 -18.79 -26.03 18.46
N HIS A 318 -18.68 -26.32 17.16
CA HIS A 318 -18.02 -27.54 16.66
C HIS A 318 -16.54 -27.32 16.26
N ALA A 319 -16.01 -26.13 16.54
CA ALA A 319 -14.60 -25.82 16.25
C ALA A 319 -13.65 -26.79 16.98
N LYS A 320 -12.57 -27.17 16.30
CA LYS A 320 -11.53 -28.10 16.78
C LYS A 320 -10.16 -27.47 16.66
N VAL A 321 -9.22 -27.95 17.45
CA VAL A 321 -7.80 -27.61 17.28
C VAL A 321 -7.36 -28.00 15.88
N GLY A 322 -6.66 -27.12 15.18
CA GLY A 322 -6.25 -27.25 13.78
C GLY A 322 -7.18 -26.60 12.79
N ASP A 323 -8.40 -26.20 13.17
CA ASP A 323 -9.33 -25.53 12.28
C ASP A 323 -8.77 -24.21 11.75
N PRO A 324 -9.07 -23.86 10.48
CA PRO A 324 -8.58 -22.65 9.84
C PRO A 324 -9.21 -21.40 10.48
N VAL A 325 -8.37 -20.38 10.62
CA VAL A 325 -8.75 -19.06 11.11
C VAL A 325 -8.33 -18.01 10.11
N ILE A 326 -9.26 -17.16 9.66
CA ILE A 326 -8.99 -16.03 8.76
C ILE A 326 -9.04 -14.74 9.58
N LEU A 327 -7.97 -13.94 9.47
CA LEU A 327 -7.81 -12.67 10.17
C LEU A 327 -8.22 -11.47 9.31
N TRP A 328 -8.07 -11.56 8.00
CA TRP A 328 -8.63 -10.71 6.93
C TRP A 328 -8.45 -11.36 5.56
N GLY A 329 -9.21 -10.92 4.57
CA GLY A 329 -9.12 -11.40 3.18
C GLY A 329 -10.46 -11.34 2.47
N ASN A 330 -10.72 -12.28 1.56
CA ASN A 330 -11.94 -12.28 0.72
C ASN A 330 -13.23 -12.28 1.53
N ASP A 331 -13.30 -13.09 2.59
CA ASP A 331 -14.54 -13.31 3.37
C ASP A 331 -14.59 -12.42 4.63
N LEU A 332 -13.51 -11.72 4.92
CA LEU A 332 -13.38 -10.75 6.00
C LEU A 332 -12.60 -9.53 5.53
N PRO A 333 -13.27 -8.48 5.05
CA PRO A 333 -12.62 -7.26 4.59
C PRO A 333 -11.69 -6.66 5.64
N ILE A 334 -10.50 -6.24 5.21
CA ILE A 334 -9.50 -5.66 6.11
C ILE A 334 -10.00 -4.36 6.74
N GLU A 335 -10.86 -3.61 6.05
CA GLU A 335 -11.49 -2.39 6.55
C GLU A 335 -12.37 -2.66 7.78
N GLU A 336 -13.05 -3.82 7.83
CA GLU A 336 -13.82 -4.21 9.00
C GLU A 336 -12.91 -4.45 10.21
N VAL A 337 -11.76 -5.11 10.00
CA VAL A 337 -10.77 -5.33 11.06
C VAL A 337 -10.16 -3.99 11.50
N ALA A 338 -9.80 -3.14 10.55
CA ALA A 338 -9.24 -1.82 10.83
C ALA A 338 -10.17 -0.95 11.69
N ALA A 339 -11.49 -1.03 11.49
CA ALA A 339 -12.49 -0.28 12.28
C ALA A 339 -12.49 -0.63 13.78
N PHE A 340 -11.95 -1.81 14.17
CA PHE A 340 -11.78 -2.22 15.55
C PHE A 340 -10.39 -1.96 16.12
N THR A 341 -9.54 -1.29 15.38
CA THR A 341 -8.17 -0.94 15.75
C THR A 341 -7.98 0.57 15.68
N GLU A 342 -6.85 1.05 16.16
CA GLU A 342 -6.43 2.45 15.95
C GLU A 342 -5.64 2.62 14.63
N ASN A 343 -5.62 1.57 13.81
CA ASN A 343 -4.86 1.50 12.56
C ASN A 343 -5.78 1.68 11.34
N VAL A 344 -5.17 1.94 10.20
CA VAL A 344 -5.83 1.91 8.89
C VAL A 344 -5.40 0.66 8.11
N SER A 345 -6.13 0.31 7.05
CA SER A 345 -5.81 -0.87 6.22
C SER A 345 -4.36 -0.88 5.71
N TYR A 346 -3.79 0.29 5.47
CA TYR A 346 -2.37 0.46 5.08
C TYR A 346 -1.41 -0.12 6.13
N ASP A 347 -1.64 0.20 7.41
CA ASP A 347 -0.80 -0.26 8.53
C ASP A 347 -0.93 -1.76 8.71
N LEU A 348 -2.18 -2.28 8.64
CA LEU A 348 -2.43 -3.72 8.79
C LEU A 348 -1.71 -4.54 7.71
N LEU A 349 -1.80 -4.12 6.45
CA LEU A 349 -1.13 -4.82 5.35
C LEU A 349 0.39 -4.74 5.46
N SER A 350 0.93 -3.53 5.65
CA SER A 350 2.39 -3.33 5.74
C SER A 350 3.00 -3.88 7.03
N GLY A 351 2.18 -4.10 8.05
CA GLY A 351 2.59 -4.61 9.36
C GLY A 351 2.87 -6.12 9.40
N VAL A 352 2.45 -6.90 8.38
CA VAL A 352 2.69 -8.35 8.36
C VAL A 352 4.18 -8.66 8.37
N GLN A 353 4.62 -9.43 9.37
CA GLN A 353 6.03 -9.67 9.65
C GLN A 353 6.62 -10.83 8.85
N ASN A 354 7.94 -10.85 8.68
CA ASN A 354 8.68 -11.85 7.89
C ASN A 354 8.55 -13.29 8.41
N ARG A 355 8.08 -13.50 9.64
CA ARG A 355 7.84 -14.85 10.18
C ARG A 355 6.53 -15.48 9.68
N VAL A 356 5.66 -14.70 9.03
CA VAL A 356 4.49 -15.19 8.28
C VAL A 356 4.96 -15.70 6.92
N LYS A 357 4.49 -16.87 6.52
CA LYS A 357 4.85 -17.43 5.20
C LYS A 357 3.98 -16.83 4.12
N PHE A 358 4.58 -16.43 3.00
CA PHE A 358 3.87 -15.87 1.86
C PHE A 358 3.72 -16.92 0.77
N HIS A 359 2.48 -17.21 0.36
CA HIS A 359 2.16 -18.14 -0.72
C HIS A 359 1.36 -17.45 -1.81
N TRP A 360 1.91 -17.35 -3.02
CA TRP A 360 1.18 -16.89 -4.18
C TRP A 360 0.38 -18.02 -4.81
N THR A 361 -0.92 -17.80 -5.01
CA THR A 361 -1.76 -18.72 -5.79
C THR A 361 -1.31 -18.69 -7.25
N ARG A 362 -1.32 -19.86 -7.93
CA ARG A 362 -1.01 -19.93 -9.36
C ARG A 362 -2.08 -19.20 -10.16
N TYR A 363 -1.66 -18.33 -11.08
CA TYR A 363 -2.53 -17.79 -12.11
C TYR A 363 -2.85 -18.91 -13.10
N ILE A 364 -4.08 -19.41 -13.10
CA ILE A 364 -4.57 -20.34 -14.14
C ILE A 364 -5.06 -19.47 -15.27
N ASN A 365 -4.25 -19.36 -16.32
CA ASN A 365 -4.65 -18.65 -17.55
C ASN A 365 -5.69 -19.52 -18.27
N THR A 366 -6.98 -19.23 -18.09
CA THR A 366 -8.10 -19.92 -18.74
C THR A 366 -8.28 -19.52 -20.21
N SER A 367 -7.40 -18.68 -20.76
CA SER A 367 -7.48 -18.18 -22.15
C SER A 367 -6.73 -19.02 -23.18
N THR A 368 -6.30 -20.26 -22.87
CA THR A 368 -5.76 -21.21 -23.85
C THR A 368 -6.64 -22.44 -23.97
N ASN A 369 -7.88 -22.26 -24.40
CA ASN A 369 -8.68 -23.30 -25.05
C ASN A 369 -9.68 -22.63 -26.00
N GLY A 370 -9.25 -22.43 -27.19
CA GLY A 370 -10.04 -21.98 -28.32
C GLY A 370 -9.26 -22.27 -29.59
N PHE A 371 -9.37 -23.51 -30.05
CA PHE A 371 -9.03 -23.87 -31.43
C PHE A 371 -10.06 -23.29 -32.38
#